data_9f97820c58facc83730b3fb0eacba478
#
_entry.id   9f97820c58facc83730b3fb0eacba478
#
_cell.length_a   1.000
_cell.length_b   1.000
_cell.length_c   1.000
_cell.angle_alpha   90.00
_cell.angle_beta   90.00
_cell.angle_gamma   90.00
#
_symmetry.space_group_name_H-M   'P 1'
#
loop_
_entity.id
_entity.type
_entity.pdbx_description
1 polymer ?
#
loop_
_entity_poly.entity_id
_entity_poly.type
_entity_poly.pdbx_seq_one_letter_code
_entity_poly.pdbx_strand_id
1 'polypeptide(L)'
;MKRNFDRIIFLFFCFLAHLIGNAEENSHLPVKKWEDIAFASHPTGELVLDVFRPSDSKKRPAVLCLHGGFWAKGLKKFMHPLAEDLVVRGYVAVSSNYRLTDVAPAPAQLNDVFAAIRFLRENANEYGIDSSKIGVTGSSAGGYLAVMAATFNGGDPIARPNAVVGMGAQTDLTSPHIQNSTVLNWSKFMGGFYHDVPENYASQSPIAHLSPDDPPIAIICGEYDQPSTRANAFRHQAFRLGVPTGLTVIPGAPHGLLRADEHRQVAIQALDNFFEVYLGKGKDGAIPLQIQTNLPEDSPKSISENWTRLGGSYNGCEGAQWVRFPGGLNAPVQIELIFAAHHDGLLYRWNEKRGLRLWVESTPEISTVRPKGSGEEGFYAVAQTTRQLVSLSAQGEVNEILADRLGDKRINRPNDFRVHPRDKSIWITDPNYLFRMRPLESQELPGQYVLRYDPTTKQLTAPIKTLQLPNGIAFDRTGKSLFIGDSKQRKLFRFALNDECELISDTPELVATFPKGLDGVSVDPNNNLWVAGKEGVSIISPSGKSIAHLALPERASSIDFMTDDSGDFHWVAVTTRSFAYIAKFQF
;
A
#
# COMPACT_ATOMS: atom_id res chain seq x y z
N MET A 1 2.86 47.68 -30.17
CA MET A 1 2.50 46.99 -28.92
C MET A 1 1.20 46.15 -28.99
N LYS A 2 0.18 46.50 -29.77
CA LYS A 2 -1.05 45.70 -29.92
C LYS A 2 -0.90 44.32 -30.60
N ARG A 3 0.00 44.18 -31.60
CA ARG A 3 0.17 42.94 -32.35
C ARG A 3 0.84 41.77 -31.57
N ASN A 4 1.54 42.04 -30.48
CA ASN A 4 2.15 41.00 -29.65
C ASN A 4 1.23 40.50 -28.53
N PHE A 5 0.23 41.29 -28.15
CA PHE A 5 -0.75 40.89 -27.13
C PHE A 5 -1.75 39.85 -27.65
N ASP A 6 -2.19 40.01 -28.90
CA ASP A 6 -3.13 39.09 -29.55
C ASP A 6 -2.50 37.71 -29.84
N ARG A 7 -1.17 37.66 -30.11
CA ARG A 7 -0.45 36.38 -30.25
C ARG A 7 -0.25 35.63 -28.94
N ILE A 8 -0.07 36.33 -27.83
CA ILE A 8 0.06 35.71 -26.49
C ILE A 8 -1.29 35.17 -26.02
N ILE A 9 -2.37 35.90 -26.29
CA ILE A 9 -3.74 35.43 -25.95
C ILE A 9 -4.13 34.21 -26.81
N PHE A 10 -3.80 34.22 -28.11
CA PHE A 10 -4.08 33.09 -29.01
C PHE A 10 -3.27 31.84 -28.63
N LEU A 11 -2.01 31.98 -28.23
CA LEU A 11 -1.17 30.89 -27.71
C LEU A 11 -1.67 30.38 -26.36
N PHE A 12 -2.19 31.26 -25.50
CA PHE A 12 -2.76 30.88 -24.23
C PHE A 12 -4.10 30.15 -24.41
N PHE A 13 -4.95 30.55 -25.35
CA PHE A 13 -6.17 29.83 -25.70
C PHE A 13 -5.89 28.49 -26.41
N CYS A 14 -4.89 28.40 -27.28
CA CYS A 14 -4.47 27.12 -27.86
C CYS A 14 -3.85 26.17 -26.83
N PHE A 15 -3.12 26.72 -25.83
CA PHE A 15 -2.56 25.91 -24.73
C PHE A 15 -3.64 25.46 -23.75
N LEU A 16 -4.62 26.32 -23.47
CA LEU A 16 -5.77 25.95 -22.63
C LEU A 16 -6.71 24.96 -23.36
N ALA A 17 -6.91 25.10 -24.66
CA ALA A 17 -7.65 24.15 -25.48
C ALA A 17 -6.93 22.79 -25.60
N HIS A 18 -5.57 22.76 -25.61
CA HIS A 18 -4.79 21.53 -25.59
C HIS A 18 -4.79 20.86 -24.20
N LEU A 19 -4.82 21.65 -23.12
CA LEU A 19 -4.99 21.13 -21.75
C LEU A 19 -6.42 20.64 -21.47
N ILE A 20 -7.42 21.22 -22.13
CA ILE A 20 -8.82 20.78 -22.03
C ILE A 20 -9.08 19.60 -22.97
N GLY A 21 -8.44 19.54 -24.15
CA GLY A 21 -8.62 18.45 -25.12
C GLY A 21 -8.01 17.10 -24.72
N ASN A 22 -7.09 17.04 -23.74
CA ASN A 22 -6.57 15.78 -23.20
C ASN A 22 -7.26 15.36 -21.89
N ALA A 23 -8.25 16.12 -21.43
CA ALA A 23 -9.11 15.77 -20.28
C ALA A 23 -10.48 15.18 -20.69
N GLU A 24 -10.77 15.10 -22.00
CA GLU A 24 -12.08 14.72 -22.52
C GLU A 24 -12.03 13.58 -23.53
N GLU A 25 -11.65 12.38 -23.06
CA GLU A 25 -12.18 11.15 -23.65
C GLU A 25 -12.56 10.11 -22.59
N ASN A 26 -12.85 10.53 -21.38
CA ASN A 26 -13.77 9.81 -20.49
C ASN A 26 -15.15 10.49 -20.54
N SER A 27 -15.79 10.46 -21.71
CA SER A 27 -17.24 10.67 -21.79
C SER A 27 -17.86 9.62 -20.87
N HIS A 28 -18.42 10.06 -19.73
CA HIS A 28 -19.17 9.20 -18.82
C HIS A 28 -20.26 8.50 -19.64
N LEU A 29 -20.06 7.23 -19.93
CA LEU A 29 -21.10 6.44 -20.57
C LEU A 29 -22.36 6.55 -19.70
N PRO A 30 -23.55 6.76 -20.27
CA PRO A 30 -24.77 6.75 -19.50
C PRO A 30 -24.85 5.48 -18.67
N VAL A 31 -25.37 5.58 -17.46
CA VAL A 31 -25.54 4.44 -16.57
C VAL A 31 -26.89 3.78 -16.87
N LYS A 32 -26.87 2.50 -17.20
CA LYS A 32 -28.07 1.68 -17.26
C LYS A 32 -28.34 1.10 -15.89
N LYS A 33 -29.59 1.16 -15.43
CA LYS A 33 -30.02 0.66 -14.12
C LYS A 33 -31.18 -0.32 -14.26
N TRP A 34 -31.14 -1.34 -13.39
CA TRP A 34 -32.28 -2.22 -13.11
C TRP A 34 -32.48 -2.20 -11.61
N GLU A 35 -33.68 -1.93 -11.17
CA GLU A 35 -33.99 -1.75 -9.76
C GLU A 35 -34.97 -2.82 -9.27
N ASP A 36 -34.90 -3.13 -7.99
CA ASP A 36 -35.79 -4.06 -7.28
C ASP A 36 -35.90 -5.47 -7.93
N ILE A 37 -34.76 -5.98 -8.42
CA ILE A 37 -34.68 -7.31 -9.01
C ILE A 37 -34.74 -8.36 -7.90
N ALA A 38 -35.75 -9.19 -7.87
CA ALA A 38 -35.86 -10.31 -6.92
C ALA A 38 -34.81 -11.39 -7.24
N PHE A 39 -33.98 -11.75 -6.25
CA PHE A 39 -32.95 -12.80 -6.40
C PHE A 39 -33.13 -13.99 -5.43
N ALA A 40 -33.89 -13.80 -4.37
CA ALA A 40 -34.24 -14.88 -3.42
C ALA A 40 -35.61 -14.61 -2.82
N SER A 41 -36.34 -15.71 -2.48
CA SER A 41 -37.65 -15.65 -1.82
C SER A 41 -37.58 -16.39 -0.49
N HIS A 42 -38.10 -15.78 0.56
CA HIS A 42 -38.19 -16.32 1.90
C HIS A 42 -39.64 -16.17 2.42
N PRO A 43 -40.05 -16.90 3.46
CA PRO A 43 -41.38 -16.75 4.05
C PRO A 43 -41.70 -15.33 4.52
N THR A 44 -40.69 -14.52 4.77
CA THR A 44 -40.80 -13.12 5.23
C THR A 44 -40.79 -12.07 4.09
N GLY A 45 -40.65 -12.51 2.83
CA GLY A 45 -40.62 -11.64 1.65
C GLY A 45 -39.48 -11.93 0.69
N GLU A 46 -39.45 -11.18 -0.37
CA GLU A 46 -38.39 -11.27 -1.40
C GLU A 46 -37.19 -10.41 -1.03
N LEU A 47 -36.01 -10.91 -1.34
CA LEU A 47 -34.77 -10.15 -1.31
C LEU A 47 -34.50 -9.58 -2.70
N VAL A 48 -34.23 -8.30 -2.76
CA VAL A 48 -34.04 -7.57 -4.01
C VAL A 48 -32.66 -6.91 -4.07
N LEU A 49 -32.15 -6.76 -5.29
CA LEU A 49 -30.92 -6.06 -5.62
C LEU A 49 -31.13 -5.04 -6.75
N ASP A 50 -30.22 -4.10 -6.88
CA ASP A 50 -30.14 -3.16 -7.99
C ASP A 50 -28.84 -3.37 -8.76
N VAL A 51 -28.92 -3.33 -10.10
CA VAL A 51 -27.76 -3.45 -10.99
C VAL A 51 -27.52 -2.13 -11.70
N PHE A 52 -26.26 -1.69 -11.71
CA PHE A 52 -25.78 -0.47 -12.37
C PHE A 52 -24.65 -0.85 -13.32
N ARG A 53 -24.66 -0.38 -14.55
CA ARG A 53 -23.56 -0.61 -15.49
C ARG A 53 -23.39 0.52 -16.50
N PRO A 54 -22.21 0.67 -17.13
CA PRO A 54 -22.06 1.50 -18.32
C PRO A 54 -22.97 1.00 -19.44
N SER A 55 -23.58 1.90 -20.22
CA SER A 55 -24.58 1.55 -21.26
C SER A 55 -24.00 0.97 -22.54
N ASP A 56 -22.76 0.45 -22.50
CA ASP A 56 -22.17 -0.28 -23.62
C ASP A 56 -22.56 -1.78 -23.61
N SER A 57 -22.11 -2.53 -24.62
CA SER A 57 -22.37 -3.98 -24.76
C SER A 57 -21.23 -4.88 -24.21
N LYS A 58 -20.18 -4.31 -23.60
CA LYS A 58 -19.02 -5.10 -23.15
C LYS A 58 -19.37 -5.90 -21.89
N LYS A 59 -18.93 -7.17 -21.82
CA LYS A 59 -18.92 -7.90 -20.56
C LYS A 59 -17.86 -7.31 -19.62
N ARG A 60 -18.22 -7.15 -18.35
CA ARG A 60 -17.39 -6.47 -17.34
C ARG A 60 -17.36 -7.27 -16.05
N PRO A 61 -16.28 -7.16 -15.25
CA PRO A 61 -16.30 -7.64 -13.87
C PRO A 61 -17.48 -7.03 -13.11
N ALA A 62 -18.09 -7.81 -12.22
CA ALA A 62 -19.15 -7.31 -11.32
C ALA A 62 -18.63 -7.14 -9.90
N VAL A 63 -19.17 -6.16 -9.17
CA VAL A 63 -18.90 -5.93 -7.75
C VAL A 63 -20.23 -5.86 -6.99
N LEU A 64 -20.47 -6.84 -6.12
CA LEU A 64 -21.60 -6.85 -5.20
C LEU A 64 -21.28 -5.99 -3.97
N CYS A 65 -22.10 -4.97 -3.71
CA CYS A 65 -21.94 -3.98 -2.64
C CYS A 65 -22.94 -4.23 -1.51
N LEU A 66 -22.44 -4.50 -0.30
CA LEU A 66 -23.21 -4.86 0.88
C LEU A 66 -23.22 -3.72 1.90
N HIS A 67 -24.43 -3.33 2.36
CA HIS A 67 -24.57 -2.24 3.30
C HIS A 67 -24.13 -2.59 4.73
N GLY A 68 -23.75 -1.57 5.51
CA GLY A 68 -23.53 -1.68 6.95
C GLY A 68 -24.84 -1.56 7.75
N GLY A 69 -24.71 -1.53 9.09
CA GLY A 69 -25.85 -1.32 10.00
C GLY A 69 -25.99 -2.36 11.07
N PHE A 70 -24.90 -3.00 11.51
CA PHE A 70 -24.89 -4.06 12.53
C PHE A 70 -25.85 -5.23 12.23
N TRP A 71 -26.06 -5.52 10.94
CA TRP A 71 -27.04 -6.52 10.45
C TRP A 71 -28.49 -6.26 10.91
N ALA A 72 -28.75 -5.24 11.73
CA ALA A 72 -30.05 -4.91 12.33
C ALA A 72 -30.79 -3.81 11.57
N LYS A 73 -30.13 -3.10 10.66
CA LYS A 73 -30.69 -2.04 9.84
C LYS A 73 -29.86 -1.81 8.59
N GLY A 74 -30.44 -1.15 7.63
CA GLY A 74 -29.78 -0.78 6.37
C GLY A 74 -30.61 -1.19 5.15
N LEU A 75 -30.24 -0.66 4.02
CA LEU A 75 -30.91 -0.88 2.73
C LEU A 75 -29.87 -0.88 1.62
N LYS A 76 -30.11 -1.61 0.54
CA LYS A 76 -29.28 -1.57 -0.69
C LYS A 76 -28.99 -0.15 -1.18
N LYS A 77 -29.95 0.77 -1.03
CA LYS A 77 -29.79 2.19 -1.42
C LYS A 77 -28.62 2.91 -0.72
N PHE A 78 -28.18 2.45 0.44
CA PHE A 78 -27.01 3.03 1.11
C PHE A 78 -25.70 2.80 0.35
N MET A 79 -25.70 1.84 -0.56
CA MET A 79 -24.53 1.51 -1.38
C MET A 79 -24.60 2.10 -2.80
N HIS A 80 -25.69 2.80 -3.17
CA HIS A 80 -25.80 3.43 -4.49
C HIS A 80 -24.66 4.39 -4.81
N PRO A 81 -24.22 5.28 -3.89
CA PRO A 81 -23.08 6.15 -4.17
C PRO A 81 -21.79 5.40 -4.49
N LEU A 82 -21.53 4.28 -3.79
CA LEU A 82 -20.37 3.42 -4.11
C LEU A 82 -20.58 2.69 -5.45
N ALA A 83 -21.78 2.21 -5.72
CA ALA A 83 -22.11 1.54 -6.98
C ALA A 83 -21.91 2.47 -8.19
N GLU A 84 -22.32 3.73 -8.09
CA GLU A 84 -22.10 4.74 -9.13
C GLU A 84 -20.61 5.04 -9.35
N ASP A 85 -19.82 5.16 -8.29
CA ASP A 85 -18.36 5.31 -8.38
C ASP A 85 -17.69 4.12 -9.08
N LEU A 86 -18.17 2.90 -8.83
CA LEU A 86 -17.64 1.69 -9.47
C LEU A 86 -18.01 1.60 -10.95
N VAL A 87 -19.21 2.05 -11.33
CA VAL A 87 -19.62 2.11 -12.75
C VAL A 87 -18.73 3.05 -13.55
N VAL A 88 -18.40 4.21 -13.01
CA VAL A 88 -17.45 5.16 -13.63
C VAL A 88 -16.07 4.51 -13.86
N ARG A 89 -15.68 3.58 -12.99
CA ARG A 89 -14.43 2.81 -13.09
C ARG A 89 -14.54 1.58 -14.00
N GLY A 90 -15.71 1.36 -14.58
CA GLY A 90 -15.92 0.33 -15.60
C GLY A 90 -16.37 -1.03 -15.07
N TYR A 91 -16.87 -1.12 -13.86
CA TYR A 91 -17.50 -2.32 -13.31
C TYR A 91 -19.01 -2.36 -13.59
N VAL A 92 -19.60 -3.55 -13.54
CA VAL A 92 -21.01 -3.70 -13.22
C VAL A 92 -21.11 -3.69 -11.70
N ALA A 93 -21.78 -2.69 -11.14
CA ALA A 93 -21.95 -2.58 -9.69
C ALA A 93 -23.35 -3.05 -9.29
N VAL A 94 -23.43 -3.83 -8.21
CA VAL A 94 -24.68 -4.40 -7.72
C VAL A 94 -24.83 -4.04 -6.24
N SER A 95 -25.94 -3.43 -5.86
CA SER A 95 -26.24 -3.23 -4.44
C SER A 95 -27.40 -4.14 -4.02
N SER A 96 -27.22 -4.85 -2.90
CA SER A 96 -28.16 -5.88 -2.46
C SER A 96 -28.66 -5.66 -1.03
N ASN A 97 -29.93 -6.01 -0.81
CA ASN A 97 -30.44 -6.29 0.52
C ASN A 97 -30.00 -7.67 0.99
N TYR A 98 -30.04 -7.89 2.29
CA TYR A 98 -29.96 -9.17 2.97
C TYR A 98 -30.89 -9.16 4.18
N ARG A 99 -31.32 -10.32 4.69
CA ARG A 99 -32.18 -10.38 5.88
C ARG A 99 -31.51 -9.72 7.10
N LEU A 100 -32.27 -8.92 7.81
CA LEU A 100 -31.80 -8.31 9.04
C LEU A 100 -32.04 -9.23 10.26
N THR A 101 -31.42 -8.90 11.39
CA THR A 101 -31.47 -9.73 12.60
C THR A 101 -32.82 -9.79 13.29
N ASP A 102 -33.75 -8.92 12.96
CA ASP A 102 -35.16 -8.99 13.36
C ASP A 102 -35.94 -10.07 12.57
N VAL A 103 -35.40 -10.49 11.41
CA VAL A 103 -35.98 -11.56 10.59
C VAL A 103 -35.29 -12.90 10.89
N ALA A 104 -33.97 -12.93 10.97
CA ALA A 104 -33.21 -14.14 11.24
C ALA A 104 -31.79 -13.83 11.78
N PRO A 105 -31.26 -14.62 12.74
CA PRO A 105 -29.86 -14.53 13.17
C PRO A 105 -28.89 -15.08 12.12
N ALA A 106 -27.58 -14.95 12.38
CA ALA A 106 -26.55 -15.61 11.58
C ALA A 106 -26.79 -17.14 11.54
N PRO A 107 -26.48 -17.82 10.42
CA PRO A 107 -25.81 -17.35 9.21
C PRO A 107 -26.74 -16.85 8.08
N ALA A 108 -27.99 -16.47 8.37
CA ALA A 108 -28.99 -16.12 7.36
C ALA A 108 -28.48 -15.05 6.35
N GLN A 109 -27.80 -14.03 6.85
CA GLN A 109 -27.25 -12.91 6.05
C GLN A 109 -26.18 -13.39 5.06
N LEU A 110 -25.32 -14.31 5.49
CA LEU A 110 -24.29 -14.92 4.64
C LEU A 110 -24.92 -15.77 3.53
N ASN A 111 -25.94 -16.55 3.86
CA ASN A 111 -26.68 -17.34 2.89
C ASN A 111 -27.32 -16.45 1.81
N ASP A 112 -27.81 -15.27 2.18
CA ASP A 112 -28.39 -14.31 1.24
C ASP A 112 -27.32 -13.71 0.32
N VAL A 113 -26.10 -13.46 0.84
CA VAL A 113 -24.96 -13.04 0.02
C VAL A 113 -24.59 -14.12 -1.02
N PHE A 114 -24.55 -15.38 -0.61
CA PHE A 114 -24.30 -16.50 -1.53
C PHE A 114 -25.40 -16.62 -2.59
N ALA A 115 -26.66 -16.42 -2.23
CA ALA A 115 -27.77 -16.40 -3.18
C ALA A 115 -27.61 -15.26 -4.21
N ALA A 116 -27.21 -14.07 -3.76
CA ALA A 116 -26.95 -12.93 -4.67
C ALA A 116 -25.78 -13.21 -5.62
N ILE A 117 -24.67 -13.78 -5.16
CA ILE A 117 -23.52 -14.13 -6.02
C ILE A 117 -23.94 -15.17 -7.06
N ARG A 118 -24.67 -16.22 -6.65
CA ARG A 118 -25.20 -17.24 -7.57
C ARG A 118 -26.10 -16.61 -8.62
N PHE A 119 -27.07 -15.80 -8.20
CA PHE A 119 -27.98 -15.10 -9.11
C PHE A 119 -27.22 -14.29 -10.17
N LEU A 120 -26.19 -13.55 -9.77
CA LEU A 120 -25.37 -12.74 -10.69
C LEU A 120 -24.62 -13.61 -11.70
N ARG A 121 -24.15 -14.81 -11.31
CA ARG A 121 -23.48 -15.73 -12.24
C ARG A 121 -24.45 -16.37 -13.21
N GLU A 122 -25.60 -16.81 -12.74
CA GLU A 122 -26.63 -17.43 -13.56
C GLU A 122 -27.22 -16.43 -14.57
N ASN A 123 -27.37 -15.17 -14.19
CA ASN A 123 -27.93 -14.11 -15.05
C ASN A 123 -26.86 -13.17 -15.64
N ALA A 124 -25.61 -13.62 -15.70
CA ALA A 124 -24.48 -12.79 -16.11
C ALA A 124 -24.62 -12.18 -17.51
N ASN A 125 -25.25 -12.93 -18.45
CA ASN A 125 -25.46 -12.45 -19.81
C ASN A 125 -26.48 -11.30 -19.88
N GLU A 126 -27.52 -11.34 -19.08
CA GLU A 126 -28.56 -10.31 -19.03
C GLU A 126 -27.99 -8.95 -18.58
N TYR A 127 -27.14 -8.98 -17.57
CA TYR A 127 -26.56 -7.76 -17.01
C TYR A 127 -25.19 -7.41 -17.60
N GLY A 128 -24.69 -8.18 -18.58
CA GLY A 128 -23.38 -7.94 -19.21
C GLY A 128 -22.22 -8.15 -18.24
N ILE A 129 -22.35 -9.13 -17.37
CA ILE A 129 -21.33 -9.53 -16.39
C ILE A 129 -20.39 -10.58 -16.99
N ASP A 130 -19.10 -10.49 -16.70
CA ASP A 130 -18.17 -11.59 -16.80
C ASP A 130 -18.35 -12.50 -15.58
N SER A 131 -19.01 -13.65 -15.76
CA SER A 131 -19.34 -14.56 -14.64
C SER A 131 -18.13 -15.16 -13.94
N SER A 132 -16.95 -15.09 -14.54
CA SER A 132 -15.68 -15.51 -13.93
C SER A 132 -15.04 -14.43 -13.05
N LYS A 133 -15.63 -13.21 -12.97
CA LYS A 133 -15.05 -12.03 -12.34
C LYS A 133 -16.08 -11.30 -11.47
N ILE A 134 -16.49 -11.95 -10.38
CA ILE A 134 -17.42 -11.36 -9.40
C ILE A 134 -16.67 -11.07 -8.11
N GLY A 135 -16.55 -9.77 -7.79
CA GLY A 135 -16.06 -9.29 -6.51
C GLY A 135 -17.18 -8.99 -5.53
N VAL A 136 -16.85 -8.99 -4.25
CA VAL A 136 -17.76 -8.56 -3.18
C VAL A 136 -17.09 -7.51 -2.32
N THR A 137 -17.83 -6.46 -2.01
CA THR A 137 -17.40 -5.43 -1.06
C THR A 137 -18.54 -5.02 -0.15
N GLY A 138 -18.22 -4.37 0.95
CA GLY A 138 -19.23 -3.84 1.82
C GLY A 138 -18.64 -3.02 2.95
N SER A 139 -19.48 -2.30 3.67
CA SER A 139 -19.09 -1.44 4.79
C SER A 139 -19.55 -2.04 6.12
N SER A 140 -18.68 -2.06 7.15
CA SER A 140 -19.02 -2.52 8.50
C SER A 140 -19.60 -3.95 8.51
N ALA A 141 -20.87 -4.15 8.87
CA ALA A 141 -21.56 -5.43 8.78
C ALA A 141 -21.52 -6.05 7.38
N GLY A 142 -21.66 -5.21 6.31
CA GLY A 142 -21.51 -5.65 4.93
C GLY A 142 -20.06 -6.01 4.59
N GLY A 143 -19.09 -5.29 5.16
CA GLY A 143 -17.67 -5.62 5.03
C GLY A 143 -17.31 -6.97 5.66
N TYR A 144 -17.86 -7.24 6.83
CA TYR A 144 -17.77 -8.55 7.47
C TYR A 144 -18.38 -9.66 6.59
N LEU A 145 -19.61 -9.46 6.08
CA LEU A 145 -20.26 -10.43 5.20
C LEU A 145 -19.45 -10.71 3.92
N ALA A 146 -18.84 -9.68 3.36
CA ALA A 146 -17.95 -9.83 2.22
C ALA A 146 -16.77 -10.75 2.53
N VAL A 147 -16.08 -10.53 3.67
CA VAL A 147 -14.95 -11.37 4.10
C VAL A 147 -15.40 -12.79 4.44
N MET A 148 -16.53 -12.95 5.12
CA MET A 148 -17.11 -14.28 5.39
C MET A 148 -17.44 -15.04 4.09
N ALA A 149 -17.97 -14.36 3.08
CA ALA A 149 -18.25 -15.00 1.79
C ALA A 149 -17.00 -15.49 1.06
N ALA A 150 -15.84 -14.89 1.33
CA ALA A 150 -14.56 -15.35 0.82
C ALA A 150 -14.04 -16.59 1.54
N THR A 151 -14.11 -16.59 2.90
CA THR A 151 -13.44 -17.59 3.75
C THR A 151 -14.33 -18.78 4.08
N PHE A 152 -15.65 -18.60 4.15
CA PHE A 152 -16.55 -19.68 4.48
C PHE A 152 -16.72 -20.66 3.32
N ASN A 153 -16.11 -21.83 3.44
CA ASN A 153 -16.16 -22.91 2.43
C ASN A 153 -17.44 -23.75 2.52
N GLY A 154 -18.60 -23.10 2.55
CA GLY A 154 -19.92 -23.77 2.68
C GLY A 154 -20.36 -24.63 1.50
N GLY A 155 -19.47 -24.94 0.56
CA GLY A 155 -19.64 -26.04 -0.38
C GLY A 155 -20.23 -25.70 -1.75
N ASP A 156 -20.57 -24.43 -2.07
CA ASP A 156 -21.04 -24.08 -3.40
C ASP A 156 -20.04 -23.20 -4.18
N PRO A 157 -19.25 -23.77 -5.10
CA PRO A 157 -18.27 -23.03 -5.88
C PRO A 157 -18.89 -21.90 -6.72
N ILE A 158 -20.17 -22.03 -7.13
CA ILE A 158 -20.87 -21.01 -7.94
C ILE A 158 -21.15 -19.77 -7.10
N ALA A 159 -21.35 -19.90 -5.80
CA ALA A 159 -21.62 -18.79 -4.89
C ALA A 159 -20.35 -18.12 -4.34
N ARG A 160 -19.15 -18.61 -4.68
CA ARG A 160 -17.89 -18.08 -4.14
C ARG A 160 -17.43 -16.84 -4.90
N PRO A 161 -17.05 -15.72 -4.24
CA PRO A 161 -16.51 -14.54 -4.92
C PRO A 161 -15.11 -14.81 -5.51
N ASN A 162 -14.70 -14.01 -6.50
CA ASN A 162 -13.35 -14.10 -7.09
C ASN A 162 -12.34 -13.17 -6.43
N ALA A 163 -12.80 -12.12 -5.75
CA ALA A 163 -11.98 -11.24 -4.91
C ALA A 163 -12.88 -10.49 -3.93
N VAL A 164 -12.35 -10.07 -2.79
CA VAL A 164 -13.13 -9.43 -1.74
C VAL A 164 -12.42 -8.22 -1.13
N VAL A 165 -13.18 -7.15 -0.88
CA VAL A 165 -12.72 -5.99 -0.12
C VAL A 165 -13.69 -5.69 1.02
N GLY A 166 -13.28 -5.92 2.27
CA GLY A 166 -14.06 -5.59 3.46
C GLY A 166 -13.70 -4.22 4.02
N MET A 167 -14.62 -3.25 4.00
CA MET A 167 -14.41 -1.93 4.61
C MET A 167 -14.90 -1.91 6.05
N GLY A 168 -14.01 -1.66 7.02
CA GLY A 168 -14.31 -1.70 8.45
C GLY A 168 -14.80 -3.08 8.92
N ALA A 169 -14.36 -4.14 8.26
CA ALA A 169 -14.74 -5.51 8.55
C ALA A 169 -14.15 -5.98 9.88
N GLN A 170 -14.95 -6.67 10.69
CA GLN A 170 -14.46 -7.45 11.81
C GLN A 170 -14.11 -8.85 11.30
N THR A 171 -12.89 -9.31 11.56
CA THR A 171 -12.39 -10.60 11.03
C THR A 171 -12.21 -11.67 12.08
N ASP A 172 -12.20 -11.29 13.36
CA ASP A 172 -12.13 -12.19 14.51
C ASP A 172 -13.20 -11.80 15.54
N LEU A 173 -14.26 -12.61 15.63
CA LEU A 173 -15.35 -12.41 16.57
C LEU A 173 -15.08 -13.04 17.93
N THR A 174 -13.93 -13.72 18.10
CA THR A 174 -13.47 -14.28 19.37
C THR A 174 -12.45 -13.35 20.05
N SER A 175 -12.18 -12.17 19.49
CA SER A 175 -11.26 -11.21 20.09
C SER A 175 -11.76 -10.67 21.44
N PRO A 176 -10.87 -10.29 22.39
CA PRO A 176 -11.27 -9.80 23.71
C PRO A 176 -12.22 -8.60 23.66
N HIS A 177 -12.11 -7.75 22.62
CA HIS A 177 -13.01 -6.63 22.40
C HIS A 177 -14.46 -7.08 22.16
N ILE A 178 -14.67 -8.17 21.42
CA ILE A 178 -15.99 -8.73 21.14
C ILE A 178 -16.50 -9.54 22.33
N GLN A 179 -15.64 -10.35 22.96
CA GLN A 179 -16.00 -11.16 24.13
C GLN A 179 -16.60 -10.32 25.27
N ASN A 180 -16.05 -9.13 25.49
CA ASN A 180 -16.50 -8.20 26.53
C ASN A 180 -17.56 -7.21 26.05
N SER A 181 -18.07 -7.36 24.82
CA SER A 181 -19.04 -6.43 24.25
C SER A 181 -20.44 -6.62 24.83
N THR A 182 -21.02 -5.54 25.32
CA THR A 182 -22.43 -5.47 25.77
C THR A 182 -23.38 -4.93 24.71
N VAL A 183 -22.91 -4.78 23.46
CA VAL A 183 -23.71 -4.25 22.35
C VAL A 183 -24.76 -5.28 21.92
N LEU A 184 -26.03 -4.99 22.14
CA LEU A 184 -27.18 -5.86 21.85
C LEU A 184 -27.22 -6.39 20.40
N ASN A 185 -26.69 -5.67 19.45
CA ASN A 185 -26.70 -6.11 18.06
C ASN A 185 -25.81 -7.35 17.84
N TRP A 186 -24.75 -7.54 18.63
CA TRP A 186 -23.97 -8.78 18.62
C TRP A 186 -24.81 -9.97 19.07
N SER A 187 -25.52 -9.82 20.20
CA SER A 187 -26.35 -10.90 20.71
C SER A 187 -27.52 -11.24 19.79
N LYS A 188 -28.13 -10.25 19.13
CA LYS A 188 -29.17 -10.50 18.12
C LYS A 188 -28.63 -11.23 16.90
N PHE A 189 -27.43 -10.89 16.45
CA PHE A 189 -26.82 -11.51 15.30
C PHE A 189 -26.36 -12.94 15.61
N MET A 190 -25.77 -13.19 16.78
CA MET A 190 -25.25 -14.48 17.20
C MET A 190 -26.26 -15.39 17.93
N GLY A 191 -27.42 -14.87 18.30
CA GLY A 191 -28.42 -15.60 19.07
C GLY A 191 -28.16 -15.58 20.59
N GLY A 192 -27.20 -14.81 21.08
CA GLY A 192 -26.82 -14.64 22.48
C GLY A 192 -25.54 -13.82 22.62
N PHE A 193 -25.19 -13.41 23.85
CA PHE A 193 -23.87 -12.79 24.10
C PHE A 193 -22.77 -13.85 24.06
N TYR A 194 -21.50 -13.40 23.91
CA TYR A 194 -20.36 -14.30 23.75
C TYR A 194 -20.27 -15.38 24.86
N HIS A 195 -20.49 -15.01 26.12
CA HIS A 195 -20.42 -15.95 27.25
C HIS A 195 -21.53 -17.00 27.23
N ASP A 196 -22.64 -16.75 26.54
CA ASP A 196 -23.76 -17.69 26.43
C ASP A 196 -23.61 -18.65 25.24
N VAL A 197 -23.04 -18.13 24.12
CA VAL A 197 -22.96 -18.87 22.86
C VAL A 197 -21.59 -18.69 22.14
N PRO A 198 -20.47 -19.01 22.83
CA PRO A 198 -19.13 -18.76 22.29
C PRO A 198 -18.85 -19.48 20.96
N GLU A 199 -19.44 -20.68 20.77
CA GLU A 199 -19.30 -21.44 19.52
C GLU A 199 -19.92 -20.74 18.32
N ASN A 200 -21.00 -19.95 18.51
CA ASN A 200 -21.62 -19.19 17.46
C ASN A 200 -20.65 -18.08 16.97
N TYR A 201 -19.99 -17.41 17.91
CA TYR A 201 -18.98 -16.40 17.57
C TYR A 201 -17.75 -17.02 16.87
N ALA A 202 -17.28 -18.16 17.33
CA ALA A 202 -16.18 -18.88 16.70
C ALA A 202 -16.54 -19.32 15.27
N SER A 203 -17.72 -19.93 15.09
CA SER A 203 -18.19 -20.40 13.78
C SER A 203 -18.52 -19.27 12.78
N GLN A 204 -18.72 -18.06 13.27
CA GLN A 204 -18.96 -16.87 12.44
C GLN A 204 -17.73 -15.94 12.36
N SER A 205 -16.56 -16.37 12.81
CA SER A 205 -15.30 -15.63 12.68
C SER A 205 -14.64 -15.92 11.34
N PRO A 206 -14.45 -14.93 10.45
CA PRO A 206 -13.75 -15.13 9.17
C PRO A 206 -12.39 -15.80 9.32
N ILE A 207 -11.62 -15.43 10.33
CA ILE A 207 -10.29 -15.99 10.58
C ILE A 207 -10.31 -17.52 10.84
N ALA A 208 -11.39 -18.05 11.40
CA ALA A 208 -11.53 -19.48 11.68
C ALA A 208 -11.73 -20.34 10.42
N HIS A 209 -12.11 -19.72 9.30
CA HIS A 209 -12.41 -20.38 8.04
C HIS A 209 -11.33 -20.21 6.97
N LEU A 210 -10.26 -19.44 7.27
CA LEU A 210 -9.18 -19.21 6.31
C LEU A 210 -8.58 -20.52 5.81
N SER A 211 -8.47 -20.65 4.49
CA SER A 211 -7.89 -21.79 3.80
C SER A 211 -7.01 -21.35 2.61
N PRO A 212 -6.06 -22.20 2.16
CA PRO A 212 -5.21 -21.88 1.02
C PRO A 212 -5.95 -21.60 -0.29
N ASP A 213 -7.19 -22.09 -0.40
CA ASP A 213 -8.03 -21.95 -1.59
C ASP A 213 -8.87 -20.67 -1.59
N ASP A 214 -8.73 -19.82 -0.58
CA ASP A 214 -9.50 -18.58 -0.47
C ASP A 214 -9.12 -17.60 -1.58
N PRO A 215 -10.12 -16.85 -2.12
CA PRO A 215 -9.84 -15.81 -3.10
C PRO A 215 -9.04 -14.66 -2.45
N PRO A 216 -8.44 -13.77 -3.26
CA PRO A 216 -7.81 -12.56 -2.75
C PRO A 216 -8.74 -11.73 -1.86
N ILE A 217 -8.24 -11.31 -0.67
CA ILE A 217 -9.01 -10.58 0.34
C ILE A 217 -8.25 -9.32 0.78
N ALA A 218 -8.87 -8.14 0.66
CA ALA A 218 -8.34 -6.92 1.26
C ALA A 218 -9.27 -6.37 2.34
N ILE A 219 -8.66 -5.72 3.33
CA ILE A 219 -9.37 -4.97 4.38
C ILE A 219 -9.02 -3.48 4.23
N ILE A 220 -10.02 -2.62 4.28
CA ILE A 220 -9.85 -1.17 4.37
C ILE A 220 -10.48 -0.69 5.67
N CYS A 221 -9.72 0.01 6.50
CA CYS A 221 -10.24 0.56 7.76
C CYS A 221 -9.68 1.95 8.03
N GLY A 222 -10.36 2.70 8.90
CA GLY A 222 -9.87 3.98 9.38
C GLY A 222 -8.80 3.80 10.46
N GLU A 223 -7.95 4.81 10.61
CA GLU A 223 -6.93 4.82 11.67
C GLU A 223 -7.58 4.72 13.07
N TYR A 224 -8.76 5.35 13.26
CA TYR A 224 -9.50 5.31 14.52
C TYR A 224 -10.50 4.15 14.62
N ASP A 225 -10.48 3.22 13.67
CA ASP A 225 -11.35 2.03 13.63
C ASP A 225 -10.63 0.75 14.11
N GLN A 226 -9.63 0.89 14.95
CA GLN A 226 -8.88 -0.22 15.56
C GLN A 226 -8.32 -1.24 14.54
N PRO A 227 -7.53 -0.82 13.55
CA PRO A 227 -7.05 -1.68 12.47
C PRO A 227 -6.29 -2.92 12.97
N SER A 228 -5.58 -2.83 14.09
CA SER A 228 -4.84 -3.94 14.68
C SER A 228 -5.75 -5.10 15.12
N THR A 229 -6.89 -4.81 15.75
CA THR A 229 -7.84 -5.84 16.20
C THR A 229 -8.74 -6.34 15.09
N ARG A 230 -8.96 -5.54 14.03
CA ARG A 230 -9.83 -5.91 12.92
C ARG A 230 -9.16 -6.73 11.84
N ALA A 231 -7.87 -6.55 11.61
CA ALA A 231 -7.24 -7.03 10.39
C ALA A 231 -5.91 -7.77 10.57
N ASN A 232 -5.07 -7.42 11.56
CA ASN A 232 -3.69 -7.92 11.56
C ASN A 232 -3.60 -9.45 11.74
N ALA A 233 -4.27 -10.04 12.73
CA ALA A 233 -4.23 -11.49 12.94
C ALA A 233 -4.77 -12.26 11.72
N PHE A 234 -5.86 -11.78 11.14
CA PHE A 234 -6.45 -12.35 9.92
C PHE A 234 -5.46 -12.34 8.75
N ARG A 235 -4.84 -11.19 8.50
CA ARG A 235 -3.87 -11.03 7.41
C ARG A 235 -2.65 -11.91 7.58
N HIS A 236 -2.12 -12.01 8.80
CA HIS A 236 -0.98 -12.89 9.08
C HIS A 236 -1.32 -14.36 8.78
N GLN A 237 -2.49 -14.81 9.19
CA GLN A 237 -2.91 -16.17 8.91
C GLN A 237 -3.18 -16.38 7.41
N ALA A 238 -3.90 -15.48 6.74
CA ALA A 238 -4.15 -15.53 5.31
C ALA A 238 -2.84 -15.59 4.52
N PHE A 239 -1.85 -14.75 4.89
CA PHE A 239 -0.55 -14.75 4.25
C PHE A 239 0.20 -16.09 4.43
N ARG A 240 0.19 -16.68 5.63
CA ARG A 240 0.80 -18.00 5.88
C ARG A 240 0.19 -19.10 5.04
N LEU A 241 -1.08 -18.98 4.73
CA LEU A 241 -1.82 -19.91 3.88
C LEU A 241 -1.61 -19.65 2.37
N GLY A 242 -0.87 -18.58 2.01
CA GLY A 242 -0.65 -18.19 0.62
C GLY A 242 -1.81 -17.42 -0.01
N VAL A 243 -2.81 -17.00 0.79
CA VAL A 243 -3.96 -16.21 0.31
C VAL A 243 -3.50 -14.77 0.05
N PRO A 244 -3.67 -14.22 -1.16
CA PRO A 244 -3.33 -12.82 -1.43
C PRO A 244 -4.18 -11.89 -0.56
N THR A 245 -3.52 -11.09 0.28
CA THR A 245 -4.23 -10.24 1.23
C THR A 245 -3.62 -8.84 1.30
N GLY A 246 -4.44 -7.84 1.63
CA GLY A 246 -4.02 -6.45 1.79
C GLY A 246 -4.74 -5.75 2.94
N LEU A 247 -4.08 -4.73 3.50
CA LEU A 247 -4.68 -3.80 4.46
C LEU A 247 -4.40 -2.37 4.01
N THR A 248 -5.44 -1.56 3.95
CA THR A 248 -5.31 -0.11 3.80
C THR A 248 -5.89 0.57 5.04
N VAL A 249 -5.04 1.31 5.76
CA VAL A 249 -5.47 2.16 6.86
C VAL A 249 -5.56 3.60 6.38
N ILE A 250 -6.73 4.21 6.49
CA ILE A 250 -6.95 5.59 6.06
C ILE A 250 -6.68 6.54 7.23
N PRO A 251 -5.65 7.42 7.13
CA PRO A 251 -5.29 8.34 8.20
C PRO A 251 -6.43 9.27 8.58
N GLY A 252 -6.64 9.47 9.89
CA GLY A 252 -7.69 10.34 10.43
C GLY A 252 -9.11 9.83 10.25
N ALA A 253 -9.31 8.69 9.60
CA ALA A 253 -10.65 8.19 9.33
C ALA A 253 -11.22 7.38 10.51
N PRO A 254 -12.50 7.58 10.83
CA PRO A 254 -13.26 6.75 11.79
C PRO A 254 -13.82 5.49 11.09
N HIS A 255 -14.61 4.70 11.80
CA HIS A 255 -15.30 3.51 11.28
C HIS A 255 -16.15 3.75 10.00
N GLY A 256 -16.73 4.94 9.84
CA GLY A 256 -17.64 5.27 8.72
C GLY A 256 -16.93 5.80 7.48
N LEU A 257 -16.05 5.05 6.85
CA LEU A 257 -15.20 5.48 5.73
C LEU A 257 -15.91 6.14 4.55
N LEU A 258 -17.15 5.72 4.25
CA LEU A 258 -17.91 6.21 3.10
C LEU A 258 -18.73 7.48 3.38
N ARG A 259 -18.66 8.04 4.61
CA ARG A 259 -19.46 9.19 5.02
C ARG A 259 -18.85 10.55 4.67
N ALA A 260 -17.52 10.65 4.79
CA ALA A 260 -16.79 11.88 4.46
C ALA A 260 -16.11 11.70 3.11
N ASP A 261 -16.26 12.66 2.21
CA ASP A 261 -15.76 12.56 0.83
C ASP A 261 -14.26 12.33 0.76
N GLU A 262 -13.48 12.98 1.62
CA GLU A 262 -12.02 12.82 1.67
C GLU A 262 -11.60 11.37 1.98
N HIS A 263 -12.23 10.72 2.95
CA HIS A 263 -11.97 9.33 3.30
C HIS A 263 -12.54 8.36 2.27
N ARG A 264 -13.74 8.68 1.75
CA ARG A 264 -14.42 7.89 0.74
C ARG A 264 -13.60 7.75 -0.54
N GLN A 265 -13.02 8.83 -1.05
CA GLN A 265 -12.20 8.79 -2.26
C GLN A 265 -10.96 7.90 -2.08
N VAL A 266 -10.30 7.97 -0.92
CA VAL A 266 -9.16 7.09 -0.60
C VAL A 266 -9.59 5.63 -0.52
N ALA A 267 -10.73 5.36 0.15
CA ALA A 267 -11.26 3.99 0.26
C ALA A 267 -11.63 3.40 -1.09
N ILE A 268 -12.32 4.18 -1.95
CA ILE A 268 -12.70 3.76 -3.29
C ILE A 268 -11.47 3.52 -4.17
N GLN A 269 -10.45 4.37 -4.09
CA GLN A 269 -9.22 4.17 -4.85
C GLN A 269 -8.49 2.89 -4.42
N ALA A 270 -8.41 2.62 -3.11
CA ALA A 270 -7.79 1.38 -2.60
C ALA A 270 -8.58 0.13 -3.03
N LEU A 271 -9.90 0.20 -3.00
CA LEU A 271 -10.80 -0.86 -3.46
C LEU A 271 -10.63 -1.11 -4.96
N ASP A 272 -10.63 -0.05 -5.77
CA ASP A 272 -10.47 -0.11 -7.22
C ASP A 272 -9.11 -0.72 -7.59
N ASN A 273 -8.02 -0.25 -6.97
CA ASN A 273 -6.69 -0.80 -7.18
C ASN A 273 -6.64 -2.32 -6.89
N PHE A 274 -7.32 -2.78 -5.85
CA PHE A 274 -7.36 -4.19 -5.52
C PHE A 274 -8.17 -5.00 -6.54
N PHE A 275 -9.36 -4.54 -6.88
CA PHE A 275 -10.20 -5.23 -7.86
C PHE A 275 -9.64 -5.15 -9.29
N GLU A 276 -8.95 -4.07 -9.67
CA GLU A 276 -8.25 -3.99 -10.96
C GLU A 276 -7.26 -5.16 -11.12
N VAL A 277 -6.56 -5.50 -10.04
CA VAL A 277 -5.58 -6.60 -10.06
C VAL A 277 -6.24 -7.97 -10.17
N TYR A 278 -7.28 -8.22 -9.39
CA TYR A 278 -7.83 -9.56 -9.24
C TYR A 278 -9.08 -9.82 -10.06
N LEU A 279 -9.77 -8.79 -10.54
CA LEU A 279 -10.94 -8.89 -11.41
C LEU A 279 -10.74 -8.20 -12.76
N GLY A 280 -9.80 -7.25 -12.84
CA GLY A 280 -9.61 -6.38 -14.00
C GLY A 280 -8.93 -7.04 -15.19
N LYS A 281 -8.53 -6.22 -16.15
CA LYS A 281 -7.94 -6.61 -17.43
C LYS A 281 -6.46 -6.97 -17.36
N GLY A 282 -5.88 -7.03 -16.14
CA GLY A 282 -4.48 -7.28 -15.92
C GLY A 282 -4.05 -8.62 -16.49
N LYS A 283 -3.23 -8.60 -17.51
CA LYS A 283 -2.40 -9.74 -17.89
C LYS A 283 -1.33 -9.89 -16.79
N ASP A 284 -1.32 -11.03 -16.13
CA ASP A 284 -0.20 -11.57 -15.36
C ASP A 284 0.58 -10.61 -14.44
N GLY A 285 -0.12 -9.81 -13.63
CA GLY A 285 0.54 -8.99 -12.59
C GLY A 285 1.35 -7.79 -13.09
N ALA A 286 1.41 -7.55 -14.39
CA ALA A 286 2.06 -6.38 -14.97
C ALA A 286 1.06 -5.21 -15.06
N ILE A 287 1.34 -4.12 -14.37
CA ILE A 287 0.62 -2.85 -14.55
C ILE A 287 1.43 -2.02 -15.53
N PRO A 288 0.86 -1.59 -16.68
CA PRO A 288 1.51 -0.63 -17.53
C PRO A 288 1.67 0.69 -16.77
N LEU A 289 2.90 1.04 -16.41
CA LEU A 289 3.20 2.36 -15.88
C LEU A 289 3.30 3.33 -17.06
N GLN A 290 2.48 4.38 -17.05
CA GLN A 290 2.62 5.45 -18.04
C GLN A 290 3.89 6.23 -17.72
N ILE A 291 4.92 6.03 -18.54
CA ILE A 291 6.17 6.78 -18.49
C ILE A 291 5.99 7.98 -19.42
N GLN A 292 5.81 9.16 -18.85
CA GLN A 292 5.94 10.40 -19.61
C GLN A 292 7.42 10.72 -19.74
N THR A 293 8.01 10.29 -20.85
CA THR A 293 9.41 10.58 -21.17
C THR A 293 9.50 11.83 -22.06
N ASN A 294 9.81 12.96 -21.47
CA ASN A 294 10.45 14.05 -22.21
C ASN A 294 11.97 13.75 -22.23
N LEU A 295 12.35 12.64 -22.86
CA LEU A 295 13.75 12.22 -22.93
C LEU A 295 14.51 13.06 -23.96
N PRO A 296 15.68 13.62 -23.60
CA PRO A 296 16.67 14.05 -24.59
C PRO A 296 17.06 12.87 -25.50
N GLU A 297 17.46 13.16 -26.75
CA GLU A 297 17.82 12.13 -27.75
C GLU A 297 18.91 11.14 -27.30
N ASP A 298 19.70 11.48 -26.28
CA ASP A 298 20.80 10.67 -25.72
C ASP A 298 20.39 9.85 -24.47
N SER A 299 19.12 9.74 -24.13
CA SER A 299 18.66 8.97 -22.97
C SER A 299 18.72 7.46 -23.23
N PRO A 300 18.96 6.61 -22.19
CA PRO A 300 18.97 5.16 -22.35
C PRO A 300 17.65 4.66 -22.96
N LYS A 301 17.73 3.97 -24.09
CA LYS A 301 16.59 3.64 -24.97
C LYS A 301 15.62 2.60 -24.42
N SER A 302 15.78 2.10 -23.22
CA SER A 302 14.94 0.99 -22.71
C SER A 302 14.56 1.13 -21.24
N ILE A 303 13.74 2.11 -20.91
CA ILE A 303 12.92 1.95 -19.69
C ILE A 303 11.86 0.92 -20.06
N SER A 304 11.97 -0.29 -19.49
CA SER A 304 11.05 -1.40 -19.74
C SER A 304 9.61 -0.98 -19.45
N GLU A 305 8.70 -1.22 -20.38
CA GLU A 305 7.26 -0.98 -20.21
C GLU A 305 6.62 -1.95 -19.20
N ASN A 306 7.37 -2.97 -18.75
CA ASN A 306 6.85 -4.08 -17.95
C ASN A 306 7.31 -4.02 -16.50
N TRP A 307 6.61 -3.24 -15.69
CA TRP A 307 6.74 -3.31 -14.24
C TRP A 307 5.87 -4.46 -13.69
N THR A 308 6.46 -5.29 -12.85
CA THR A 308 5.73 -6.33 -12.11
C THR A 308 5.41 -5.83 -10.72
N ARG A 309 4.14 -5.90 -10.33
CA ARG A 309 3.72 -5.64 -8.95
C ARG A 309 3.87 -6.91 -8.11
N LEU A 310 4.43 -6.77 -6.92
CA LEU A 310 4.64 -7.87 -5.99
C LEU A 310 3.47 -7.95 -5.00
N GLY A 311 2.70 -9.00 -5.09
CA GLY A 311 1.63 -9.31 -4.13
C GLY A 311 0.45 -8.35 -4.11
N GLY A 312 -0.25 -8.31 -2.98
CA GLY A 312 -1.40 -7.45 -2.71
C GLY A 312 -1.02 -6.03 -2.28
N SER A 313 -1.91 -5.36 -1.57
CA SER A 313 -1.60 -4.06 -0.95
C SER A 313 -0.97 -4.24 0.44
N TYR A 314 -0.06 -3.34 0.78
CA TYR A 314 0.65 -3.29 2.06
C TYR A 314 0.30 -1.99 2.78
N ASN A 315 0.43 -1.98 4.10
CA ASN A 315 0.23 -0.76 4.88
C ASN A 315 1.58 -0.10 5.18
N GLY A 316 1.85 1.02 4.48
CA GLY A 316 3.14 1.71 4.57
C GLY A 316 4.27 0.89 3.96
N CYS A 317 4.21 0.58 2.67
CA CYS A 317 5.26 -0.15 1.98
C CYS A 317 6.46 0.77 1.77
N GLU A 318 7.59 0.42 2.36
CA GLU A 318 8.82 1.22 2.38
C GLU A 318 10.09 0.36 2.35
N GLY A 319 11.24 1.03 2.29
CA GLY A 319 12.55 0.44 2.54
C GLY A 319 12.97 -0.63 1.53
N ALA A 320 12.58 -0.51 0.26
CA ALA A 320 13.03 -1.42 -0.79
C ALA A 320 14.56 -1.55 -0.76
N GLN A 321 15.05 -2.79 -0.67
CA GLN A 321 16.47 -3.09 -0.64
C GLN A 321 16.75 -4.42 -1.32
N TRP A 322 17.55 -4.38 -2.36
CA TRP A 322 18.12 -5.58 -2.96
C TRP A 322 19.30 -6.10 -2.14
N VAL A 323 19.32 -7.40 -1.89
CA VAL A 323 20.34 -8.06 -1.09
C VAL A 323 20.88 -9.29 -1.81
N ARG A 324 22.21 -9.49 -1.76
CA ARG A 324 22.89 -10.71 -2.18
C ARG A 324 23.10 -11.59 -0.95
N PHE A 325 22.42 -12.72 -0.89
CA PHE A 325 22.65 -13.74 0.11
C PHE A 325 23.72 -14.72 -0.38
N PRO A 326 24.76 -15.00 0.42
CA PRO A 326 25.71 -16.03 0.07
C PRO A 326 24.97 -17.36 -0.10
N GLY A 327 25.22 -18.06 -1.18
CA GLY A 327 24.82 -19.45 -1.32
C GLY A 327 25.59 -20.31 -0.30
N GLY A 328 24.99 -21.40 0.20
CA GLY A 328 25.74 -22.40 0.97
C GLY A 328 26.87 -23.00 0.14
N LEU A 329 27.73 -23.82 0.74
CA LEU A 329 28.98 -24.38 0.20
C LEU A 329 28.99 -24.84 -1.27
N ASN A 330 27.83 -25.01 -1.92
CA ASN A 330 27.69 -25.36 -3.35
C ASN A 330 26.43 -24.71 -3.99
N ALA A 331 25.85 -23.67 -3.40
CA ALA A 331 24.67 -23.00 -3.93
C ALA A 331 25.02 -21.62 -4.50
N PRO A 332 24.43 -21.21 -5.63
CA PRO A 332 24.67 -19.89 -6.19
C PRO A 332 24.17 -18.79 -5.24
N VAL A 333 24.82 -17.63 -5.32
CA VAL A 333 24.36 -16.39 -4.66
C VAL A 333 22.90 -16.15 -5.01
N GLN A 334 22.09 -15.84 -4.02
CA GLN A 334 20.66 -15.51 -4.21
C GLN A 334 20.47 -14.01 -4.10
N ILE A 335 19.88 -13.42 -5.13
CA ILE A 335 19.46 -12.02 -5.11
C ILE A 335 18.01 -12.00 -4.63
N GLU A 336 17.74 -11.24 -3.58
CA GLU A 336 16.42 -11.07 -3.01
C GLU A 336 16.12 -9.59 -2.80
N LEU A 337 14.89 -9.20 -3.05
CA LEU A 337 14.36 -7.91 -2.63
C LEU A 337 13.78 -8.04 -1.22
N ILE A 338 14.16 -7.14 -0.32
CA ILE A 338 13.54 -6.94 0.99
C ILE A 338 12.76 -5.64 0.95
N PHE A 339 11.59 -5.60 1.55
CA PHE A 339 10.84 -4.38 1.81
C PHE A 339 9.97 -4.52 3.05
N ALA A 340 9.57 -3.41 3.63
CA ALA A 340 8.75 -3.34 4.83
C ALA A 340 7.30 -2.96 4.51
N ALA A 341 6.34 -3.59 5.18
CA ALA A 341 5.02 -3.03 5.43
C ALA A 341 5.04 -2.48 6.87
N HIS A 342 5.67 -1.32 7.05
CA HIS A 342 6.17 -0.88 8.35
C HIS A 342 5.06 -0.59 9.36
N HIS A 343 3.89 -0.10 8.93
CA HIS A 343 2.75 0.10 9.84
C HIS A 343 2.13 -1.21 10.34
N ASP A 344 2.39 -2.33 9.66
CA ASP A 344 1.97 -3.65 10.09
C ASP A 344 3.05 -4.38 10.90
N GLY A 345 4.25 -3.84 10.96
CA GLY A 345 5.40 -4.48 11.58
C GLY A 345 5.88 -5.73 10.83
N LEU A 346 5.75 -5.75 9.51
CA LEU A 346 6.07 -6.91 8.67
C LEU A 346 7.22 -6.61 7.71
N LEU A 347 8.11 -7.59 7.54
CA LEU A 347 9.14 -7.56 6.50
C LEU A 347 8.92 -8.69 5.50
N TYR A 348 9.05 -8.36 4.22
CA TYR A 348 8.87 -9.28 3.10
C TYR A 348 10.17 -9.51 2.36
N ARG A 349 10.30 -10.71 1.76
CA ARG A 349 11.35 -11.05 0.79
C ARG A 349 10.72 -11.54 -0.51
N TRP A 350 11.36 -11.22 -1.61
CA TRP A 350 11.00 -11.71 -2.92
C TRP A 350 12.23 -12.12 -3.73
N ASN A 351 12.12 -13.20 -4.49
CA ASN A 351 13.01 -13.52 -5.61
C ASN A 351 12.24 -14.27 -6.71
N GLU A 352 12.80 -14.30 -7.91
CA GLU A 352 12.15 -14.94 -9.07
C GLU A 352 11.76 -16.42 -8.83
N LYS A 353 12.59 -17.18 -8.10
CA LYS A 353 12.40 -18.63 -7.92
C LYS A 353 11.37 -18.99 -6.86
N ARG A 354 11.33 -18.23 -5.77
CA ARG A 354 10.51 -18.54 -4.59
C ARG A 354 9.29 -17.64 -4.46
N GLY A 355 9.18 -16.63 -5.32
CA GLY A 355 8.13 -15.62 -5.23
C GLY A 355 8.24 -14.75 -3.97
N LEU A 356 7.15 -14.09 -3.67
CA LEU A 356 6.99 -13.24 -2.49
C LEU A 356 6.72 -14.08 -1.25
N ARG A 357 7.40 -13.77 -0.14
CA ARG A 357 7.20 -14.43 1.15
C ARG A 357 7.37 -13.46 2.31
N LEU A 358 6.64 -13.71 3.38
CA LEU A 358 6.86 -13.05 4.66
C LEU A 358 8.20 -13.53 5.24
N TRP A 359 9.01 -12.58 5.74
CA TRP A 359 10.30 -12.88 6.35
C TRP A 359 10.26 -12.71 7.87
N VAL A 360 9.68 -11.59 8.33
CA VAL A 360 9.55 -11.30 9.76
C VAL A 360 8.12 -10.87 10.06
N GLU A 361 7.50 -11.49 11.08
CA GLU A 361 6.09 -11.29 11.41
C GLU A 361 5.82 -10.21 12.45
N SER A 362 6.82 -9.79 13.19
CA SER A 362 6.63 -8.78 14.25
C SER A 362 7.89 -7.96 14.40
N THR A 363 7.80 -6.71 14.01
CA THR A 363 8.89 -5.75 14.16
C THR A 363 8.37 -4.48 14.84
N PRO A 364 9.26 -3.71 15.50
CA PRO A 364 8.88 -2.42 16.08
C PRO A 364 8.76 -1.33 15.00
N GLU A 365 7.86 -1.51 14.02
CA GLU A 365 7.70 -0.63 12.85
C GLU A 365 9.02 -0.34 12.13
N ILE A 366 9.76 -1.38 11.75
CA ILE A 366 10.95 -1.22 10.90
C ILE A 366 10.54 -0.68 9.54
N SER A 367 11.10 0.47 9.15
CA SER A 367 10.85 1.09 7.84
C SER A 367 11.92 0.75 6.80
N THR A 368 13.16 0.61 7.22
CA THR A 368 14.29 0.36 6.30
C THR A 368 15.22 -0.70 6.87
N VAL A 369 15.61 -1.64 6.02
CA VAL A 369 16.59 -2.70 6.34
C VAL A 369 17.69 -2.67 5.30
N ARG A 370 18.96 -2.77 5.73
CA ARG A 370 20.12 -2.83 4.83
C ARG A 370 21.15 -3.84 5.31
N PRO A 371 21.81 -4.56 4.39
CA PRO A 371 22.85 -5.50 4.78
C PRO A 371 24.03 -4.79 5.46
N LYS A 372 24.68 -5.46 6.39
CA LYS A 372 25.84 -4.91 7.11
C LYS A 372 27.06 -4.69 6.21
N GLY A 373 27.21 -5.46 5.17
CA GLY A 373 28.30 -5.35 4.21
C GLY A 373 28.90 -6.70 3.81
N SER A 374 29.89 -6.68 2.94
CA SER A 374 30.54 -7.93 2.49
C SER A 374 31.28 -8.61 3.65
N GLY A 375 30.89 -9.83 3.98
CA GLY A 375 31.51 -10.68 4.99
C GLY A 375 30.86 -10.64 6.38
N GLU A 376 29.90 -9.76 6.64
CA GLU A 376 29.12 -9.75 7.88
C GLU A 376 27.72 -10.32 7.66
N GLU A 377 27.28 -11.22 8.54
CA GLU A 377 25.91 -11.73 8.52
C GLU A 377 24.95 -10.74 9.18
N GLY A 378 23.73 -10.70 8.62
CA GLY A 378 22.63 -9.90 9.16
C GLY A 378 22.52 -8.50 8.58
N PHE A 379 21.74 -7.65 9.26
CA PHE A 379 21.30 -6.38 8.72
C PHE A 379 21.37 -5.28 9.78
N TYR A 380 21.43 -4.04 9.31
CA TYR A 380 21.03 -2.86 10.08
C TYR A 380 19.58 -2.53 9.75
N ALA A 381 18.86 -1.95 10.71
CA ALA A 381 17.50 -1.49 10.51
C ALA A 381 17.19 -0.25 11.37
N VAL A 382 16.26 0.57 10.90
CA VAL A 382 15.69 1.67 11.70
C VAL A 382 14.27 1.31 12.12
N ALA A 383 14.04 1.36 13.44
CA ALA A 383 12.79 1.03 14.09
C ALA A 383 12.10 2.33 14.54
N GLN A 384 11.04 2.70 13.84
CA GLN A 384 10.41 4.02 13.99
C GLN A 384 9.68 4.19 15.32
N THR A 385 8.88 3.19 15.74
CA THR A 385 8.10 3.28 16.97
C THR A 385 8.96 3.25 18.22
N THR A 386 9.99 2.40 18.23
CA THR A 386 10.93 2.33 19.37
C THR A 386 12.02 3.39 19.31
N ARG A 387 12.11 4.14 18.19
CA ARG A 387 13.07 5.24 18.01
C ARG A 387 14.52 4.75 18.11
N GLN A 388 14.87 3.74 17.29
CA GLN A 388 16.14 3.01 17.42
C GLN A 388 16.80 2.72 16.07
N LEU A 389 18.13 2.72 16.06
CA LEU A 389 18.93 1.98 15.11
C LEU A 389 19.23 0.61 15.72
N VAL A 390 18.95 -0.46 15.01
CA VAL A 390 19.11 -1.84 15.49
C VAL A 390 19.93 -2.69 14.53
N SER A 391 20.52 -3.77 15.04
CA SER A 391 21.11 -4.87 14.28
C SER A 391 20.15 -6.04 14.26
N LEU A 392 19.96 -6.64 13.07
CA LEU A 392 19.16 -7.85 12.88
C LEU A 392 20.03 -9.04 12.51
N SER A 393 19.59 -10.22 12.91
CA SER A 393 20.14 -11.50 12.44
C SER A 393 19.82 -11.74 10.95
N ALA A 394 20.39 -12.79 10.35
CA ALA A 394 20.01 -13.24 9.02
C ALA A 394 18.54 -13.72 8.95
N GLN A 395 17.94 -14.07 10.08
CA GLN A 395 16.54 -14.46 10.23
C GLN A 395 15.62 -13.25 10.43
N GLY A 396 16.17 -12.04 10.65
CA GLY A 396 15.44 -10.80 10.86
C GLY A 396 15.09 -10.50 12.32
N GLU A 397 15.63 -11.25 13.26
CA GLU A 397 15.46 -11.01 14.69
C GLU A 397 16.34 -9.85 15.16
N VAL A 398 15.84 -9.02 16.06
CA VAL A 398 16.61 -7.93 16.67
C VAL A 398 17.68 -8.51 17.60
N ASN A 399 18.95 -8.35 17.25
CA ASN A 399 20.08 -8.82 18.04
C ASN A 399 20.62 -7.78 19.03
N GLU A 400 20.67 -6.51 18.62
CA GLU A 400 21.27 -5.44 19.40
C GLU A 400 20.62 -4.09 19.06
N ILE A 401 20.40 -3.27 20.07
CA ILE A 401 20.11 -1.85 19.90
C ILE A 401 21.45 -1.12 19.78
N LEU A 402 21.71 -0.56 18.61
CA LEU A 402 22.98 0.11 18.32
C LEU A 402 22.97 1.56 18.80
N ALA A 403 21.84 2.26 18.62
CA ALA A 403 21.65 3.63 19.09
C ALA A 403 20.17 3.97 19.24
N ASP A 404 19.82 4.67 20.32
CA ASP A 404 18.51 5.25 20.57
C ASP A 404 18.60 6.68 21.13
N ARG A 405 19.81 7.17 21.44
CA ARG A 405 20.07 8.48 22.04
C ARG A 405 21.25 9.19 21.40
N LEU A 406 21.12 10.51 21.33
CA LEU A 406 22.21 11.44 21.06
C LEU A 406 22.53 12.17 22.37
N GLY A 407 23.60 11.76 23.04
CA GLY A 407 23.87 12.14 24.44
C GLY A 407 22.78 11.57 25.36
N ASP A 408 22.15 12.43 26.14
CA ASP A 408 21.08 12.09 27.09
C ASP A 408 19.66 12.07 26.43
N LYS A 409 19.54 12.59 25.22
CA LYS A 409 18.25 12.78 24.53
C LYS A 409 17.94 11.65 23.56
N ARG A 410 16.72 11.16 23.57
CA ARG A 410 16.25 10.18 22.58
C ARG A 410 16.20 10.81 21.18
N ILE A 411 16.61 10.03 20.18
CA ILE A 411 16.44 10.38 18.77
C ILE A 411 14.95 10.52 18.43
N ASN A 412 14.62 11.21 17.34
CA ASN A 412 13.20 11.50 17.01
C ASN A 412 12.48 10.26 16.48
N ARG A 413 12.48 10.08 15.18
CA ARG A 413 11.89 8.93 14.49
C ARG A 413 12.74 8.60 13.27
N PRO A 414 13.78 7.79 13.43
CA PRO A 414 14.68 7.46 12.32
C PRO A 414 13.88 6.87 11.18
N ASN A 415 14.03 7.46 9.98
CA ASN A 415 13.18 7.15 8.83
C ASN A 415 13.89 6.33 7.76
N ASP A 416 14.97 6.86 7.19
CA ASP A 416 15.82 6.16 6.21
C ASP A 416 17.29 6.25 6.63
N PHE A 417 18.10 5.33 6.11
CA PHE A 417 19.54 5.37 6.37
C PHE A 417 20.33 4.75 5.21
N ARG A 418 21.61 5.09 5.16
CA ARG A 418 22.58 4.46 4.25
C ARG A 418 23.86 4.14 5.00
N VAL A 419 24.45 3.00 4.65
CA VAL A 419 25.80 2.64 5.05
C VAL A 419 26.77 3.29 4.09
N HIS A 420 27.72 4.06 4.60
CA HIS A 420 28.71 4.73 3.78
C HIS A 420 29.64 3.70 3.10
N PRO A 421 29.90 3.80 1.78
CA PRO A 421 30.56 2.75 1.04
C PRO A 421 32.02 2.49 1.46
N ARG A 422 32.72 3.50 2.01
CA ARG A 422 34.13 3.42 2.39
C ARG A 422 34.32 3.05 3.87
N ASP A 423 33.89 3.90 4.80
CA ASP A 423 34.16 3.76 6.24
C ASP A 423 33.10 2.96 7.01
N LYS A 424 32.02 2.53 6.33
CA LYS A 424 30.91 1.77 6.90
C LYS A 424 30.10 2.50 7.97
N SER A 425 30.32 3.78 8.20
CA SER A 425 29.47 4.57 9.08
C SER A 425 28.02 4.59 8.56
N ILE A 426 27.06 4.66 9.50
CA ILE A 426 25.64 4.63 9.20
C ILE A 426 25.08 6.04 9.33
N TRP A 427 24.56 6.58 8.23
CA TRP A 427 23.98 7.91 8.19
C TRP A 427 22.45 7.80 8.12
N ILE A 428 21.76 8.48 9.05
CA ILE A 428 20.35 8.25 9.36
C ILE A 428 19.61 9.58 9.31
N THR A 429 18.50 9.64 8.60
CA THR A 429 17.58 10.78 8.69
C THR A 429 16.64 10.60 9.88
N ASP A 430 16.55 11.61 10.76
CA ASP A 430 15.81 11.57 12.01
C ASP A 430 14.74 12.69 12.10
N PRO A 431 13.68 12.62 11.27
CA PRO A 431 12.59 13.60 11.28
C PRO A 431 11.64 13.42 12.47
N ASN A 432 10.79 14.42 12.71
CA ASN A 432 9.82 14.41 13.80
C ASN A 432 8.40 14.01 13.40
N TYR A 433 8.23 13.11 12.44
CA TYR A 433 6.89 12.67 11.98
C TYR A 433 6.01 12.12 13.11
N LEU A 434 6.60 11.38 14.06
CA LEU A 434 5.89 10.75 15.16
C LEU A 434 5.08 11.77 16.00
N PHE A 435 5.69 12.92 16.31
CA PHE A 435 5.09 13.91 17.21
C PHE A 435 3.93 14.68 16.57
N ARG A 436 3.81 14.63 15.25
CA ARG A 436 2.63 15.15 14.53
C ARG A 436 1.46 14.19 14.58
N MET A 437 1.74 12.87 14.65
CA MET A 437 0.73 11.82 14.63
C MET A 437 0.35 11.36 16.05
N ARG A 438 1.27 11.51 17.02
CA ARG A 438 1.10 11.13 18.44
C ARG A 438 1.52 12.28 19.34
N PRO A 439 0.69 13.31 19.53
CA PRO A 439 1.06 14.53 20.28
C PRO A 439 1.35 14.29 21.78
N LEU A 440 1.03 13.10 22.31
CA LEU A 440 1.34 12.74 23.71
C LEU A 440 2.82 12.34 23.93
N GLU A 441 3.56 12.06 22.86
CA GLU A 441 4.99 11.80 22.95
C GLU A 441 5.79 13.11 22.77
N SER A 442 6.74 13.39 23.65
CA SER A 442 7.57 14.59 23.60
C SER A 442 8.81 14.40 22.72
N GLN A 443 9.06 15.36 21.85
CA GLN A 443 10.31 15.48 21.14
C GLN A 443 11.40 15.95 22.13
N GLU A 444 12.49 15.17 22.28
CA GLU A 444 13.59 15.51 23.17
C GLU A 444 14.71 16.29 22.44
N LEU A 445 15.01 15.94 21.19
CA LEU A 445 15.95 16.68 20.36
C LEU A 445 15.36 18.03 19.92
N PRO A 446 16.13 19.13 19.98
CA PRO A 446 15.61 20.46 19.64
C PRO A 446 15.34 20.67 18.14
N GLY A 447 15.77 19.76 17.30
CA GLY A 447 15.63 19.83 15.84
C GLY A 447 15.48 18.48 15.19
N GLN A 448 15.49 18.48 13.86
CA GLN A 448 15.45 17.31 13.02
C GLN A 448 16.82 17.16 12.36
N TYR A 449 17.47 16.04 12.61
CA TYR A 449 18.88 15.88 12.32
C TYR A 449 19.15 14.79 11.29
N VAL A 450 20.32 14.85 10.68
CA VAL A 450 20.94 13.67 10.09
C VAL A 450 22.00 13.20 11.07
N LEU A 451 21.85 11.98 11.53
CA LEU A 451 22.70 11.34 12.50
C LEU A 451 23.76 10.50 11.79
N ARG A 452 24.93 10.32 12.40
CA ARG A 452 25.98 9.42 11.94
C ARG A 452 26.38 8.51 13.08
N TYR A 453 26.19 7.21 12.91
CA TYR A 453 26.65 6.17 13.82
C TYR A 453 27.92 5.54 13.27
N ASP A 454 28.94 5.45 14.08
CA ASP A 454 30.20 4.76 13.78
C ASP A 454 30.18 3.35 14.42
N PRO A 455 30.14 2.28 13.63
CA PRO A 455 30.09 0.91 14.17
C PRO A 455 31.34 0.51 14.96
N THR A 456 32.51 1.14 14.69
CA THR A 456 33.77 0.82 15.33
C THR A 456 33.85 1.43 16.74
N THR A 457 33.51 2.72 16.85
CA THR A 457 33.54 3.44 18.13
C THR A 457 32.22 3.35 18.89
N LYS A 458 31.16 2.85 18.25
CA LYS A 458 29.77 2.82 18.75
C LYS A 458 29.24 4.22 19.13
N GLN A 459 29.75 5.27 18.53
CA GLN A 459 29.34 6.65 18.79
C GLN A 459 28.28 7.12 17.80
N LEU A 460 27.24 7.79 18.33
CA LEU A 460 26.26 8.52 17.56
C LEU A 460 26.54 10.01 17.61
N THR A 461 26.61 10.66 16.46
CA THR A 461 26.78 12.10 16.30
C THR A 461 25.70 12.69 15.42
N ALA A 462 25.58 14.03 15.37
CA ALA A 462 24.62 14.74 14.52
C ALA A 462 25.35 15.79 13.67
N PRO A 463 25.98 15.37 12.57
CA PRO A 463 26.77 16.28 11.74
C PRO A 463 25.92 17.30 10.96
N ILE A 464 24.65 17.01 10.64
CA ILE A 464 23.77 17.93 9.90
C ILE A 464 22.54 18.26 10.76
N LYS A 465 22.33 19.57 11.00
CA LYS A 465 21.24 20.10 11.83
C LYS A 465 20.43 21.20 11.14
N THR A 466 20.73 21.48 9.87
CA THR A 466 20.21 22.62 9.11
C THR A 466 18.95 22.31 8.30
N LEU A 467 18.54 21.04 8.23
CA LEU A 467 17.37 20.59 7.45
C LEU A 467 16.07 20.73 8.26
N GLN A 468 14.95 20.88 7.55
CA GLN A 468 13.64 21.08 8.18
C GLN A 468 12.84 19.78 8.34
N LEU A 469 12.98 18.83 7.40
CA LEU A 469 12.33 17.52 7.47
C LEU A 469 13.11 16.52 6.60
N PRO A 470 14.31 16.10 7.04
CA PRO A 470 15.13 15.16 6.28
C PRO A 470 14.39 13.83 6.14
N ASN A 471 14.43 13.26 4.92
CA ASN A 471 13.76 12.00 4.60
C ASN A 471 14.72 11.08 3.84
N GLY A 472 14.56 10.89 2.53
CA GLY A 472 15.42 10.03 1.74
C GLY A 472 16.89 10.45 1.76
N ILE A 473 17.78 9.47 1.81
CA ILE A 473 19.23 9.66 1.92
C ILE A 473 19.97 8.70 0.98
N ALA A 474 20.98 9.19 0.26
CA ALA A 474 21.81 8.39 -0.63
C ALA A 474 23.23 8.93 -0.74
N PHE A 475 24.21 8.04 -0.92
CA PHE A 475 25.56 8.40 -1.33
C PHE A 475 25.73 8.25 -2.84
N ASP A 476 26.62 9.06 -3.43
CA ASP A 476 27.17 8.72 -4.72
C ASP A 476 28.02 7.44 -4.61
N ARG A 477 28.36 6.83 -5.74
CA ARG A 477 29.12 5.57 -5.74
C ARG A 477 30.53 5.70 -5.15
N THR A 478 31.09 6.89 -5.11
CA THR A 478 32.43 7.16 -4.55
C THR A 478 32.39 7.39 -3.05
N GLY A 479 31.23 7.68 -2.48
CA GLY A 479 31.06 8.09 -1.10
C GLY A 479 31.57 9.52 -0.81
N LYS A 480 31.76 10.34 -1.84
CA LYS A 480 32.20 11.74 -1.69
C LYS A 480 31.05 12.74 -1.69
N SER A 481 29.86 12.32 -2.06
CA SER A 481 28.64 13.14 -2.03
C SER A 481 27.54 12.42 -1.29
N LEU A 482 26.90 13.12 -0.37
CA LEU A 482 25.72 12.69 0.35
C LEU A 482 24.52 13.52 -0.11
N PHE A 483 23.50 12.86 -0.64
CA PHE A 483 22.25 13.49 -1.09
C PHE A 483 21.16 13.26 -0.06
N ILE A 484 20.44 14.32 0.30
CA ILE A 484 19.35 14.27 1.27
C ILE A 484 18.14 15.05 0.77
N GLY A 485 17.00 14.37 0.76
CA GLY A 485 15.71 14.98 0.47
C GLY A 485 15.12 15.66 1.72
N ASP A 486 14.78 16.94 1.61
CA ASP A 486 13.99 17.65 2.63
C ASP A 486 12.53 17.75 2.19
N SER A 487 11.67 16.93 2.78
CA SER A 487 10.26 16.82 2.39
C SER A 487 9.46 18.10 2.64
N LYS A 488 9.82 18.90 3.67
CA LYS A 488 9.12 20.15 3.98
C LYS A 488 9.53 21.28 3.04
N GLN A 489 10.82 21.38 2.73
CA GLN A 489 11.36 22.35 1.79
C GLN A 489 11.09 21.94 0.34
N ARG A 490 10.79 20.66 0.07
CA ARG A 490 10.63 20.08 -1.27
C ARG A 490 11.89 20.23 -2.11
N LYS A 491 13.05 20.03 -1.48
CA LYS A 491 14.37 20.22 -2.07
C LYS A 491 15.23 18.99 -1.86
N LEU A 492 16.06 18.70 -2.85
CA LEU A 492 17.16 17.76 -2.74
C LEU A 492 18.46 18.53 -2.56
N PHE A 493 19.19 18.19 -1.53
CA PHE A 493 20.47 18.82 -1.17
C PHE A 493 21.63 17.85 -1.34
N ARG A 494 22.80 18.37 -1.68
CA ARG A 494 24.09 17.67 -1.70
C ARG A 494 25.00 18.23 -0.60
N PHE A 495 25.66 17.31 0.12
CA PHE A 495 26.72 17.60 1.06
C PHE A 495 28.01 16.91 0.58
N ALA A 496 29.11 17.64 0.53
CA ALA A 496 30.41 17.09 0.16
C ALA A 496 31.12 16.48 1.37
N LEU A 497 31.79 15.35 1.14
CA LEU A 497 32.58 14.62 2.12
C LEU A 497 34.05 14.61 1.72
N ASN A 498 34.95 14.73 2.70
CA ASN A 498 36.38 14.60 2.52
C ASN A 498 36.85 13.12 2.40
N ASP A 499 38.14 12.90 2.31
CA ASP A 499 38.68 11.56 2.19
C ASP A 499 38.57 10.74 3.50
N GLU A 500 38.40 11.39 4.64
CA GLU A 500 38.12 10.80 5.96
C GLU A 500 36.62 10.53 6.18
N CYS A 501 35.77 10.74 5.16
CA CYS A 501 34.32 10.54 5.20
C CYS A 501 33.60 11.49 6.17
N GLU A 502 34.15 12.67 6.39
CA GLU A 502 33.58 13.74 7.21
C GLU A 502 33.01 14.85 6.32
N LEU A 503 32.03 15.58 6.84
CA LEU A 503 31.47 16.74 6.14
C LEU A 503 32.53 17.83 5.93
N ILE A 504 32.66 18.30 4.70
CA ILE A 504 33.48 19.49 4.40
C ILE A 504 32.79 20.75 4.92
N SER A 505 31.45 20.80 4.84
CA SER A 505 30.62 21.89 5.34
C SER A 505 29.22 21.37 5.67
N ASP A 506 28.58 21.94 6.69
CA ASP A 506 27.18 21.73 7.02
C ASP A 506 26.20 22.57 6.17
N THR A 507 26.73 23.42 5.29
CA THR A 507 25.95 24.20 4.32
C THR A 507 25.74 23.39 3.05
N PRO A 508 24.49 22.99 2.74
CA PRO A 508 24.21 22.15 1.60
C PRO A 508 24.21 22.91 0.28
N GLU A 509 24.59 22.23 -0.80
CA GLU A 509 24.31 22.65 -2.17
C GLU A 509 22.90 22.21 -2.59
N LEU A 510 22.13 23.13 -3.17
CA LEU A 510 20.82 22.79 -3.74
C LEU A 510 21.00 22.07 -5.09
N VAL A 511 20.53 20.82 -5.17
CA VAL A 511 20.55 20.03 -6.43
C VAL A 511 19.27 20.28 -7.23
N ALA A 512 18.10 20.14 -6.60
CA ALA A 512 16.81 20.29 -7.29
C ALA A 512 15.70 20.73 -6.34
N THR A 513 14.64 21.30 -6.91
CA THR A 513 13.39 21.63 -6.22
C THR A 513 12.23 20.87 -6.87
N PHE A 514 11.29 20.36 -6.08
CA PHE A 514 10.19 19.55 -6.53
C PHE A 514 8.84 20.24 -6.25
N PRO A 515 7.80 19.99 -7.06
CA PRO A 515 6.48 20.63 -6.85
C PRO A 515 5.80 20.14 -5.56
N LYS A 516 6.08 18.91 -5.16
CA LYS A 516 5.51 18.25 -3.96
C LYS A 516 6.60 17.63 -3.09
N GLY A 517 6.24 17.19 -1.87
CA GLY A 517 7.20 16.60 -0.94
C GLY A 517 7.86 15.33 -1.49
N LEU A 518 9.14 15.18 -1.15
CA LEU A 518 9.98 14.03 -1.49
C LEU A 518 9.88 12.95 -0.42
N ASP A 519 10.32 11.75 -0.79
CA ASP A 519 10.49 10.61 0.11
C ASP A 519 11.88 9.99 -0.07
N GLY A 520 11.97 8.71 -0.42
CA GLY A 520 13.25 8.04 -0.62
C GLY A 520 14.09 8.61 -1.76
N VAL A 521 15.40 8.49 -1.62
CA VAL A 521 16.38 8.87 -2.65
C VAL A 521 17.32 7.70 -2.89
N SER A 522 17.62 7.40 -4.15
CA SER A 522 18.60 6.39 -4.53
C SER A 522 19.45 6.84 -5.71
N VAL A 523 20.62 6.21 -5.89
CA VAL A 523 21.58 6.51 -6.96
C VAL A 523 21.69 5.28 -7.85
N ASP A 524 21.44 5.46 -9.16
CA ASP A 524 21.54 4.38 -10.14
C ASP A 524 22.99 4.06 -10.52
N PRO A 525 23.25 2.99 -11.29
CA PRO A 525 24.59 2.64 -11.76
C PRO A 525 25.30 3.74 -12.57
N ASN A 526 24.56 4.66 -13.20
CA ASN A 526 25.09 5.79 -13.96
C ASN A 526 25.23 7.08 -13.13
N ASN A 527 25.09 6.99 -11.81
CA ASN A 527 25.08 8.11 -10.86
C ASN A 527 23.88 9.08 -11.00
N ASN A 528 22.82 8.73 -11.73
CA ASN A 528 21.62 9.54 -11.70
C ASN A 528 20.88 9.37 -10.39
N LEU A 529 20.19 10.41 -9.98
CA LEU A 529 19.42 10.46 -8.73
C LEU A 529 17.96 10.12 -9.03
N TRP A 530 17.46 9.09 -8.39
CA TRP A 530 16.07 8.70 -8.45
C TRP A 530 15.40 9.15 -7.14
N VAL A 531 14.41 10.02 -7.26
CA VAL A 531 13.77 10.70 -6.12
C VAL A 531 12.30 10.32 -6.07
N ALA A 532 11.93 9.55 -5.06
CA ALA A 532 10.55 9.18 -4.78
C ALA A 532 9.74 10.38 -4.27
N GLY A 533 8.47 10.46 -4.62
CA GLY A 533 7.60 11.54 -4.17
C GLY A 533 6.12 11.33 -4.52
N LYS A 534 5.30 12.35 -4.29
CA LYS A 534 3.84 12.25 -4.43
C LYS A 534 3.34 11.95 -5.84
N GLU A 535 4.14 12.21 -6.85
CA GLU A 535 3.75 12.03 -8.27
C GLU A 535 4.43 10.82 -8.91
N GLY A 536 5.14 10.02 -8.14
CA GLY A 536 5.94 8.90 -8.62
C GLY A 536 7.44 9.13 -8.37
N VAL A 537 8.29 8.79 -9.34
CA VAL A 537 9.75 8.91 -9.22
C VAL A 537 10.28 9.87 -10.26
N SER A 538 11.01 10.88 -9.82
CA SER A 538 11.77 11.80 -10.69
C SER A 538 13.19 11.29 -10.84
N ILE A 539 13.69 11.23 -12.08
CA ILE A 539 15.06 10.84 -12.40
C ILE A 539 15.79 12.10 -12.86
N ILE A 540 16.87 12.44 -12.17
CA ILE A 540 17.65 13.65 -12.43
C ILE A 540 19.15 13.32 -12.46
N SER A 541 19.93 14.12 -13.19
CA SER A 541 21.39 14.03 -13.12
C SER A 541 21.93 14.51 -11.76
N PRO A 542 23.17 14.21 -11.40
CA PRO A 542 23.80 14.75 -10.18
C PRO A 542 23.84 16.29 -10.12
N SER A 543 23.74 16.96 -11.28
CA SER A 543 23.65 18.43 -11.39
C SER A 543 22.21 18.97 -11.31
N GLY A 544 21.21 18.11 -11.08
CA GLY A 544 19.80 18.50 -10.95
C GLY A 544 19.03 18.64 -12.26
N LYS A 545 19.63 18.29 -13.42
CA LYS A 545 18.92 18.31 -14.70
C LYS A 545 17.93 17.14 -14.75
N SER A 546 16.67 17.42 -15.08
CA SER A 546 15.64 16.39 -15.28
C SER A 546 16.00 15.48 -16.46
N ILE A 547 15.93 14.16 -16.23
CA ILE A 547 16.16 13.11 -17.21
C ILE A 547 14.84 12.45 -17.58
N ALA A 548 14.07 11.99 -16.58
CA ALA A 548 12.79 11.31 -16.79
C ALA A 548 11.89 11.44 -15.55
N HIS A 549 10.62 11.12 -15.74
CA HIS A 549 9.67 10.98 -14.66
C HIS A 549 8.87 9.69 -14.83
N LEU A 550 8.82 8.87 -13.77
CA LEU A 550 8.04 7.65 -13.68
C LEU A 550 6.77 7.95 -12.90
N ALA A 551 5.65 8.13 -13.60
CA ALA A 551 4.36 8.30 -12.95
C ALA A 551 3.89 6.97 -12.35
N LEU A 552 3.49 7.00 -11.07
CA LEU A 552 2.96 5.84 -10.34
C LEU A 552 1.53 6.14 -9.89
N PRO A 553 0.69 5.10 -9.73
CA PRO A 553 -0.70 5.25 -9.25
C PRO A 553 -0.77 5.89 -7.86
N GLU A 554 0.30 5.78 -7.08
CA GLU A 554 0.41 6.29 -5.72
C GLU A 554 1.74 7.00 -5.50
N ARG A 555 1.86 7.69 -4.36
CA ARG A 555 3.12 8.25 -3.88
C ARG A 555 4.19 7.15 -3.80
N ALA A 556 5.31 7.35 -4.46
CA ALA A 556 6.50 6.52 -4.27
C ALA A 556 7.13 6.81 -2.90
N SER A 557 7.63 5.77 -2.24
CA SER A 557 8.26 5.86 -0.90
C SER A 557 9.76 5.54 -0.94
N SER A 558 10.19 4.46 -1.59
CA SER A 558 11.62 4.13 -1.70
C SER A 558 11.98 3.51 -3.04
N ILE A 559 13.27 3.52 -3.37
CA ILE A 559 13.84 2.96 -4.60
C ILE A 559 15.13 2.24 -4.26
N ASP A 560 15.40 1.11 -4.93
CA ASP A 560 16.70 0.47 -4.88
C ASP A 560 17.05 -0.27 -6.16
N PHE A 561 18.36 -0.49 -6.37
CA PHE A 561 18.94 -1.06 -7.59
C PHE A 561 19.82 -2.26 -7.27
N MET A 562 19.81 -3.25 -8.16
CA MET A 562 20.71 -4.38 -8.13
C MET A 562 21.14 -4.76 -9.55
N THR A 563 22.44 -4.81 -9.79
CA THR A 563 22.98 -5.38 -11.02
C THR A 563 22.90 -6.90 -10.94
N ASP A 564 22.41 -7.56 -11.98
CA ASP A 564 22.38 -9.02 -12.06
C ASP A 564 23.80 -9.62 -12.23
N ASP A 565 23.88 -10.95 -12.21
CA ASP A 565 25.17 -11.63 -12.25
C ASP A 565 25.86 -11.55 -13.63
N SER A 566 25.13 -11.24 -14.71
CA SER A 566 25.71 -11.02 -16.04
C SER A 566 26.32 -9.62 -16.18
N GLY A 567 25.88 -8.66 -15.36
CA GLY A 567 26.23 -7.25 -15.47
C GLY A 567 25.47 -6.47 -16.55
N ASP A 568 24.63 -7.17 -17.35
CA ASP A 568 23.91 -6.58 -18.50
C ASP A 568 22.58 -5.96 -18.09
N PHE A 569 21.98 -6.44 -17.01
CA PHE A 569 20.67 -6.00 -16.54
C PHE A 569 20.72 -5.50 -15.10
N HIS A 570 19.85 -4.56 -14.82
CA HIS A 570 19.68 -4.03 -13.49
C HIS A 570 18.25 -4.22 -13.05
N TRP A 571 18.07 -4.83 -11.87
CA TRP A 571 16.79 -4.84 -11.19
C TRP A 571 16.57 -3.49 -10.52
N VAL A 572 15.38 -2.94 -10.71
CA VAL A 572 14.91 -1.77 -9.98
C VAL A 572 13.72 -2.19 -9.15
N ALA A 573 13.70 -1.81 -7.89
CA ALA A 573 12.54 -1.92 -7.02
C ALA A 573 12.05 -0.53 -6.64
N VAL A 574 10.75 -0.32 -6.68
CA VAL A 574 10.09 0.89 -6.19
C VAL A 574 8.97 0.48 -5.27
N THR A 575 8.96 1.02 -4.07
CA THR A 575 7.79 0.92 -3.19
C THR A 575 6.95 2.18 -3.27
N THR A 576 5.65 2.01 -3.12
CA THR A 576 4.70 3.11 -2.94
C THR A 576 4.05 2.98 -1.57
N ARG A 577 3.08 3.82 -1.26
CA ARG A 577 2.36 3.70 0.01
C ARG A 577 1.77 2.30 0.25
N SER A 578 1.28 1.66 -0.81
CA SER A 578 0.53 0.40 -0.71
C SER A 578 1.11 -0.75 -1.53
N PHE A 579 2.11 -0.52 -2.39
CA PHE A 579 2.60 -1.54 -3.31
C PHE A 579 4.12 -1.57 -3.43
N ALA A 580 4.66 -2.74 -3.77
CA ALA A 580 6.03 -2.90 -4.23
C ALA A 580 6.04 -3.29 -5.71
N TYR A 581 6.87 -2.64 -6.50
CA TYR A 581 7.05 -2.87 -7.93
C TYR A 581 8.50 -3.22 -8.23
N ILE A 582 8.68 -4.09 -9.20
CA ILE A 582 10.00 -4.42 -9.74
C ILE A 582 9.99 -4.32 -11.26
N ALA A 583 11.13 -3.97 -11.81
CA ALA A 583 11.38 -4.04 -13.24
C ALA A 583 12.83 -4.39 -13.52
N LYS A 584 13.09 -4.88 -14.72
CA LYS A 584 14.45 -5.19 -15.20
C LYS A 584 14.80 -4.21 -16.30
N PHE A 585 15.95 -3.54 -16.17
CA PHE A 585 16.44 -2.56 -17.14
C PHE A 585 17.81 -2.95 -17.69
N GLN A 586 18.07 -2.51 -18.89
CA GLN A 586 19.40 -2.43 -19.47
C GLN A 586 19.77 -0.95 -19.56
N PHE A 587 20.79 -0.50 -18.82
CA PHE A 587 21.24 0.90 -18.79
C PHE A 587 22.23 1.20 -19.90
#